data_e5b7c2fe93831370e8619619c7034321
#
_entry.id   e5b7c2fe93831370e8619619c7034321
#
_cell.length_a   1.000
_cell.length_b   1.000
_cell.length_c   1.000
_cell.angle_alpha   90.00
_cell.angle_beta   90.00
_cell.angle_gamma   90.00
#
_symmetry.space_group_name_H-M   'P 1'
#
loop_
_entity.id
_entity.type
_entity.pdbx_description
1 polymer ?
#
loop_
_entity_poly.entity_id
_entity_poly.type
_entity_poly.pdbx_seq_one_letter_code
_entity_poly.pdbx_strand_id
1 'polypeptide(L)' 'MSAKSWHIKEGKPYPMGATLTSKGANFTLFSINAEKVELCLFDKDKETRLEMPSRRGSVFYGFVPDVK' A
#
# COMPACT_ATOMS: atom_id res chain seq x y z
N MET A 1 10.82 6.30 -22.50
CA MET A 1 10.91 6.43 -21.06
C MET A 1 10.26 5.26 -20.35
N SER A 2 10.92 4.75 -19.37
CA SER A 2 10.40 3.59 -18.66
C SER A 2 9.19 3.96 -17.81
N ALA A 3 8.33 2.99 -17.61
CA ALA A 3 7.21 3.14 -16.73
C ALA A 3 7.70 3.29 -15.29
N LYS A 4 6.92 4.01 -14.50
CA LYS A 4 7.23 4.14 -13.09
C LYS A 4 7.12 2.77 -12.43
N SER A 5 8.11 2.41 -11.65
CA SER A 5 8.13 1.14 -10.97
C SER A 5 7.65 1.34 -9.53
N TRP A 6 6.54 0.68 -9.20
CA TRP A 6 5.99 0.76 -7.86
C TRP A 6 6.58 -0.35 -7.00
N HIS A 7 6.87 -0.02 -5.75
CA HIS A 7 7.23 -1.04 -4.77
C HIS A 7 6.60 -0.66 -3.45
N ILE A 8 6.59 -1.60 -2.51
CA ILE A 8 5.93 -1.38 -1.24
C ILE A 8 6.86 -1.80 -0.12
N LYS A 9 6.92 -0.98 0.91
CA LYS A 9 7.76 -1.22 2.06
C LYS A 9 6.88 -1.48 3.27
N GLU A 10 7.49 -1.93 4.36
CA GLU A 10 6.78 -1.99 5.62
C GLU A 10 6.30 -0.60 5.98
N GLY A 11 5.05 -0.48 6.34
CA GLY A 11 4.49 0.79 6.72
C GLY A 11 4.24 0.85 8.21
N LYS A 12 3.15 1.52 8.56
CA LYS A 12 2.72 1.63 9.94
C LYS A 12 1.30 1.11 10.06
N PRO A 13 0.96 0.44 11.16
CA PRO A 13 -0.39 -0.09 11.33
C PRO A 13 -1.41 0.98 11.69
N TYR A 14 -1.02 2.22 11.72
CA TYR A 14 -1.91 3.33 12.02
C TYR A 14 -1.39 4.59 11.33
N PRO A 15 -2.24 5.57 11.07
CA PRO A 15 -3.69 5.54 11.22
C PRO A 15 -4.33 4.69 10.12
N MET A 16 -5.57 4.31 10.30
CA MET A 16 -6.32 3.55 9.31
C MET A 16 -6.50 4.38 8.04
N GLY A 17 -6.58 3.65 6.90
CA GLY A 17 -6.78 4.28 5.62
C GLY A 17 -5.48 4.70 4.98
N ALA A 18 -5.56 5.67 4.10
CA ALA A 18 -4.42 6.17 3.37
C ALA A 18 -3.94 7.47 3.99
N THR A 19 -2.65 7.52 4.29
CA THR A 19 -2.03 8.71 4.86
C THR A 19 -0.92 9.17 3.94
N LEU A 20 -1.08 10.36 3.35
CA LEU A 20 -0.08 10.91 2.45
C LEU A 20 0.97 11.66 3.23
N THR A 21 2.22 11.46 2.83
CA THR A 21 3.35 12.21 3.36
C THR A 21 4.16 12.74 2.19
N SER A 22 5.17 13.54 2.49
CA SER A 22 6.04 14.07 1.45
C SER A 22 6.84 12.96 0.75
N LYS A 23 6.94 11.79 1.36
CA LYS A 23 7.73 10.69 0.81
C LYS A 23 6.90 9.62 0.13
N GLY A 24 5.61 9.61 0.35
CA GLY A 24 4.74 8.60 -0.23
C GLY A 24 3.45 8.47 0.55
N ALA A 25 2.88 7.29 0.53
CA ALA A 25 1.60 7.05 1.20
C ALA A 25 1.65 5.77 2.02
N ASN A 26 1.16 5.85 3.24
CA ASN A 26 0.99 4.69 4.09
C ASN A 26 -0.45 4.22 3.99
N PHE A 27 -0.63 2.93 3.75
CA PHE A 27 -1.95 2.33 3.64
C PHE A 27 -2.14 1.32 4.75
N THR A 28 -3.25 1.44 5.46
CA THR A 28 -3.57 0.56 6.57
C THR A 28 -5.02 0.13 6.45
N LEU A 29 -5.25 -1.16 6.51
CA LEU A 29 -6.54 -1.75 6.23
C LEU A 29 -6.85 -2.86 7.23
N PHE A 30 -8.08 -2.87 7.72
CA PHE A 30 -8.55 -3.93 8.61
C PHE A 30 -9.33 -4.95 7.80
N SER A 31 -8.98 -6.22 7.94
CA SER A 31 -9.68 -7.30 7.23
C SER A 31 -9.62 -8.58 8.05
N ILE A 32 -10.77 -9.04 8.50
CA ILE A 32 -10.85 -10.16 9.43
C ILE A 32 -10.52 -11.49 8.76
N ASN A 33 -11.04 -11.72 7.56
CA ASN A 33 -10.94 -13.03 6.93
C ASN A 33 -9.97 -13.11 5.77
N ALA A 34 -9.19 -12.05 5.54
CA ALA A 34 -8.27 -12.06 4.42
C ALA A 34 -7.00 -12.80 4.77
N GLU A 35 -6.53 -13.64 3.85
CA GLU A 35 -5.23 -14.26 3.99
C GLU A 35 -4.15 -13.32 3.49
N LYS A 36 -4.49 -12.50 2.51
CA LYS A 36 -3.60 -11.46 2.01
C LYS A 36 -4.42 -10.32 1.46
N VAL A 37 -3.82 -9.16 1.39
CA VAL A 37 -4.46 -7.98 0.85
C VAL A 37 -3.51 -7.36 -0.18
N GLU A 38 -4.05 -7.03 -1.33
CA GLU A 38 -3.30 -6.39 -2.39
C GLU A 38 -3.79 -4.97 -2.59
N LEU A 39 -2.86 -4.07 -2.78
CA LEU A 39 -3.16 -2.67 -3.06
C LEU A 39 -3.08 -2.46 -4.56
N CYS A 40 -4.13 -1.92 -5.14
CA CYS A 40 -4.17 -1.64 -6.56
C CYS A 40 -3.87 -0.17 -6.81
N LEU A 41 -2.85 0.07 -7.60
CA LEU A 41 -2.45 1.42 -7.95
C LEU A 41 -2.62 1.61 -9.44
N PHE A 42 -3.18 2.74 -9.82
CA PHE A 42 -3.40 3.06 -11.21
C PHE A 42 -2.52 4.22 -11.62
N ASP A 43 -1.86 4.06 -12.75
CA ASP A 43 -1.06 5.12 -13.34
C ASP A 43 -1.42 5.15 -14.82
N LYS A 44 -2.19 6.16 -15.21
CA LYS A 44 -2.76 6.27 -16.54
C LYS A 44 -3.63 5.05 -16.81
N ASP A 45 -3.23 4.20 -17.75
CA ASP A 45 -4.02 3.03 -18.09
C ASP A 45 -3.45 1.74 -17.50
N LYS A 46 -2.48 1.87 -16.62
CA LYS A 46 -1.84 0.71 -16.02
C LYS A 46 -2.26 0.50 -14.58
N GLU A 47 -2.56 -0.73 -14.27
CA GLU A 47 -2.84 -1.14 -12.90
C GLU A 47 -1.64 -1.91 -12.38
N THR A 48 -1.20 -1.57 -11.18
CA THR A 48 -0.14 -2.30 -10.49
C THR A 48 -0.70 -2.81 -9.19
N ARG A 49 -0.51 -4.09 -8.92
CA ARG A 49 -0.97 -4.71 -7.69
C ARG A 49 0.22 -5.01 -6.80
N LEU A 50 0.15 -4.53 -5.57
CA LEU A 50 1.21 -4.74 -4.59
C LEU A 50 0.62 -5.43 -3.39
N GLU A 51 1.20 -6.55 -3.01
CA GLU A 51 0.75 -7.26 -1.83
C GLU A 51 1.22 -6.51 -0.58
N MET A 52 0.31 -6.32 0.37
CA MET A 52 0.66 -5.66 1.63
C MET A 52 1.66 -6.53 2.37
N PRO A 53 2.86 -6.00 2.66
CA PRO A 53 3.92 -6.84 3.22
C PRO A 53 3.80 -7.05 4.72
N SER A 54 3.03 -6.23 5.40
CA SER A 54 3.00 -6.24 6.86
C SER A 54 1.60 -6.54 7.36
N ARG A 55 1.55 -7.26 8.46
CA ARG A 55 0.28 -7.64 9.05
C ARG A 55 0.42 -7.73 10.56
N ARG A 56 -0.55 -7.17 11.27
CA ARG A 56 -0.61 -7.31 12.72
C ARG A 56 -2.04 -7.73 13.07
N GLY A 57 -2.25 -9.01 13.38
CA GLY A 57 -3.59 -9.53 13.59
C GLY A 57 -4.40 -9.39 12.32
N SER A 58 -5.47 -8.62 12.36
CA SER A 58 -6.32 -8.38 11.21
C SER A 58 -6.01 -7.08 10.48
N VAL A 59 -4.93 -6.42 10.86
CA VAL A 59 -4.55 -5.14 10.27
C VAL A 59 -3.41 -5.36 9.28
N PHE A 60 -3.65 -5.00 8.03
CA PHE A 60 -2.64 -5.07 6.97
C PHE A 60 -2.15 -3.66 6.69
N TYR A 61 -0.85 -3.51 6.49
CA TYR A 61 -0.30 -2.19 6.26
C TYR A 61 0.92 -2.24 5.36
N GLY A 62 1.18 -1.12 4.70
CA GLY A 62 2.33 -0.99 3.83
C GLY A 62 2.51 0.46 3.42
N PHE A 63 3.72 0.80 3.03
CA PHE A 63 4.07 2.14 2.60
C PHE A 63 4.56 2.12 1.16
N VAL A 64 3.93 2.95 0.32
CA VAL A 64 4.33 3.06 -1.08
C VAL A 64 5.01 4.40 -1.26
N PRO A 65 6.32 4.42 -1.54
CA PRO A 65 7.01 5.68 -1.75
C PRO A 65 6.60 6.31 -3.08
N ASP A 66 6.75 7.63 -3.15
CA ASP A 66 6.55 8.40 -4.37
C ASP A 66 5.10 8.49 -4.86
N VAL A 67 4.15 8.15 -4.02
CA VAL A 67 2.74 8.39 -4.32
C VAL A 67 2.42 9.84 -4.00
N LYS A 68 1.72 10.48 -4.90
CA LYS A 68 1.30 11.86 -4.69
C LYS A 68 -0.20 12.01 -4.87
#